data_0f0b7d6aec4c60912f45046cf966df7d
#
_entry.id   0f0b7d6aec4c60912f45046cf966df7d
#
_cell.length_a   1.000
_cell.length_b   1.000
_cell.length_c   1.000
_cell.angle_alpha   90.00
_cell.angle_beta   90.00
_cell.angle_gamma   90.00
#
_symmetry.space_group_name_H-M   'P 1'
#
loop_
_entity.id
_entity.type
_entity.pdbx_description
1 polymer ?
#
loop_
_entity_poly.entity_id
_entity_poly.type
_entity_poly.pdbx_seq_one_letter_code
_entity_poly.pdbx_strand_id
1 'polypeptide(L)'
;MDILLGVGTLVLVLVIMTLFLKYAPYGKQGLQALSGAACATFLPQAFLSYAIGGVFDIKFLQDIGDLAGSLSGIAVGILTCLNLGVAPVFAVIVGLVLHDFKLLPAFIAAYGVAFLIKWIEKKVPEGLDLIVVILIAPAIAFGLASIITPGVLATLKQIGSAVTAVGDNNPYALAVILGLVIPVTGMTPLSSMVLTSLLGLTGVPMAIGALTCTGSSFVNLILFRKLNIGGPSKAFAVCIEPLT
;
A
#
# COMPACT_ATOMS: atom_id res chain seq x y z
N MET A 1 -10.61 24.03 -11.63
CA MET A 1 -11.46 22.85 -11.87
C MET A 1 -10.72 21.58 -11.45
N ASP A 2 -9.44 21.46 -11.75
CA ASP A 2 -8.62 20.26 -11.51
C ASP A 2 -8.42 19.91 -10.04
N ILE A 3 -8.27 20.89 -9.16
CA ILE A 3 -8.13 20.68 -7.71
C ILE A 3 -9.41 20.06 -7.11
N LEU A 4 -10.57 20.59 -7.47
CA LEU A 4 -11.87 20.08 -6.99
C LEU A 4 -12.10 18.64 -7.48
N LEU A 5 -11.71 18.36 -8.71
CA LEU A 5 -11.82 17.05 -9.32
C LEU A 5 -10.86 16.04 -8.68
N GLY A 6 -9.62 16.46 -8.37
CA GLY A 6 -8.65 15.61 -7.67
C GLY A 6 -9.03 15.32 -6.22
N VAL A 7 -9.53 16.32 -5.48
CA VAL A 7 -10.04 16.11 -4.11
C VAL A 7 -11.27 15.20 -4.14
N GLY A 8 -12.19 15.42 -5.08
CA GLY A 8 -13.35 14.54 -5.26
C GLY A 8 -12.96 13.09 -5.56
N THR A 9 -11.95 12.89 -6.41
CA THR A 9 -11.42 11.56 -6.74
C THR A 9 -10.75 10.91 -5.53
N LEU A 10 -10.00 11.66 -4.72
CA LEU A 10 -9.43 11.17 -3.47
C LEU A 10 -10.51 10.70 -2.50
N VAL A 11 -11.53 11.52 -2.27
CA VAL A 11 -12.67 11.14 -1.41
C VAL A 11 -13.36 9.89 -1.95
N LEU A 12 -13.56 9.79 -3.25
CA LEU A 12 -14.14 8.60 -3.90
C LEU A 12 -13.30 7.34 -3.63
N VAL A 13 -11.98 7.42 -3.80
CA VAL A 13 -11.07 6.30 -3.50
C VAL A 13 -11.17 5.88 -2.03
N LEU A 14 -11.20 6.85 -1.09
CA LEU A 14 -11.35 6.56 0.34
C LEU A 14 -12.70 5.88 0.65
N VAL A 15 -13.78 6.34 0.02
CA VAL A 15 -15.09 5.71 0.15
C VAL A 15 -15.08 4.28 -0.41
N ILE A 16 -14.51 4.07 -1.60
CA ILE A 16 -14.39 2.72 -2.20
C ILE A 16 -13.59 1.79 -1.28
N MET A 17 -12.47 2.24 -0.73
CA MET A 17 -11.66 1.44 0.19
C MET A 17 -12.40 1.13 1.49
N THR A 18 -13.17 2.08 2.02
CA THR A 18 -14.00 1.87 3.21
C THR A 18 -15.12 0.85 2.94
N LEU A 19 -15.77 0.95 1.78
CA LEU A 19 -16.76 -0.02 1.33
C LEU A 19 -16.14 -1.41 1.12
N PHE A 20 -14.97 -1.45 0.50
CA PHE A 20 -14.20 -2.70 0.35
C PHE A 20 -13.89 -3.34 1.71
N LEU A 21 -13.41 -2.56 2.68
CA LEU A 21 -13.15 -3.06 4.03
C LEU A 21 -14.40 -3.69 4.68
N LYS A 22 -15.56 -3.05 4.49
CA LYS A 22 -16.79 -3.43 5.18
C LYS A 22 -17.55 -4.57 4.48
N TYR A 23 -17.58 -4.58 3.16
CA TYR A 23 -18.47 -5.45 2.40
C TYR A 23 -17.74 -6.53 1.58
N ALA A 24 -16.47 -6.33 1.23
CA ALA A 24 -15.75 -7.32 0.44
C ALA A 24 -15.41 -8.58 1.26
N PRO A 25 -15.53 -9.78 0.68
CA PRO A 25 -15.11 -11.01 1.35
C PRO A 25 -13.60 -10.93 1.65
N TYR A 26 -13.21 -11.17 2.89
CA TYR A 26 -11.83 -11.00 3.35
C TYR A 26 -11.25 -9.58 3.15
N GLY A 27 -12.08 -8.54 3.13
CA GLY A 27 -11.66 -7.16 2.90
C GLY A 27 -10.60 -6.67 3.90
N LYS A 28 -10.76 -7.02 5.18
CA LYS A 28 -9.78 -6.71 6.23
C LYS A 28 -8.42 -7.35 5.95
N GLN A 29 -8.39 -8.65 5.61
CA GLN A 29 -7.18 -9.39 5.29
C GLN A 29 -6.50 -8.83 4.02
N GLY A 30 -7.30 -8.47 3.01
CA GLY A 30 -6.81 -7.82 1.80
C GLY A 30 -6.12 -6.49 2.10
N LEU A 31 -6.74 -5.61 2.90
CA LEU A 31 -6.12 -4.33 3.27
C LEU A 31 -4.88 -4.50 4.17
N GLN A 32 -4.87 -5.51 5.05
CA GLN A 32 -3.67 -5.85 5.82
C GLN A 32 -2.52 -6.29 4.91
N ALA A 33 -2.81 -7.08 3.87
CA ALA A 33 -1.83 -7.48 2.88
C ALA A 33 -1.28 -6.29 2.10
N LEU A 34 -2.17 -5.39 1.67
CA LEU A 34 -1.81 -4.16 0.96
C LEU A 34 -0.91 -3.26 1.83
N SER A 35 -1.27 -3.07 3.09
CA SER A 35 -0.47 -2.30 4.05
C SER A 35 0.89 -2.97 4.31
N GLY A 36 0.90 -4.28 4.58
CA GLY A 36 2.14 -5.03 4.79
C GLY A 36 3.09 -4.98 3.59
N ALA A 37 2.55 -5.07 2.37
CA ALA A 37 3.36 -4.95 1.15
C ALA A 37 3.94 -3.53 0.99
N ALA A 38 3.14 -2.50 1.26
CA ALA A 38 3.62 -1.12 1.24
C ALA A 38 4.75 -0.91 2.25
N CYS A 39 4.58 -1.39 3.49
CA CYS A 39 5.63 -1.34 4.51
C CYS A 39 6.90 -2.10 4.07
N ALA A 40 6.75 -3.32 3.56
CA ALA A 40 7.88 -4.15 3.16
C ALA A 40 8.70 -3.57 1.99
N THR A 41 8.12 -2.71 1.18
CA THR A 41 8.77 -2.16 -0.03
C THR A 41 9.17 -0.70 0.13
N PHE A 42 8.25 0.15 0.58
CA PHE A 42 8.53 1.60 0.67
C PHE A 42 9.36 2.00 1.89
N LEU A 43 9.26 1.28 3.01
CA LEU A 43 10.12 1.60 4.17
C LEU A 43 11.60 1.33 3.88
N PRO A 44 12.01 0.16 3.36
CA PRO A 44 13.39 -0.04 2.95
C PRO A 44 13.86 1.02 1.94
N GLN A 45 13.02 1.37 0.96
CA GLN A 45 13.37 2.44 0.02
C GLN A 45 13.54 3.79 0.72
N ALA A 46 12.62 4.18 1.59
CA ALA A 46 12.69 5.45 2.31
C ALA A 46 13.93 5.54 3.20
N PHE A 47 14.23 4.49 3.97
CA PHE A 47 15.36 4.51 4.89
C PHE A 47 16.70 4.26 4.20
N LEU A 48 16.79 3.24 3.35
CA LEU A 48 18.06 2.85 2.75
C LEU A 48 18.41 3.74 1.55
N SER A 49 17.46 3.98 0.64
CA SER A 49 17.76 4.79 -0.55
C SER A 49 17.78 6.28 -0.22
N TYR A 50 16.70 6.84 0.32
CA TYR A 50 16.60 8.29 0.48
C TYR A 50 17.27 8.82 1.76
N ALA A 51 17.02 8.22 2.94
CA ALA A 51 17.52 8.78 4.20
C ALA A 51 19.01 8.51 4.38
N ILE A 52 19.44 7.25 4.39
CA ILE A 52 20.84 6.92 4.69
C ILE A 52 21.69 6.98 3.41
N GLY A 53 21.28 6.27 2.38
CA GLY A 53 22.01 6.21 1.11
C GLY A 53 22.12 7.57 0.43
N GLY A 54 21.01 8.35 0.41
CA GLY A 54 20.99 9.67 -0.21
C GLY A 54 21.77 10.73 0.56
N VAL A 55 21.63 10.76 1.90
CA VAL A 55 22.31 11.77 2.74
C VAL A 55 23.80 11.52 2.82
N PHE A 56 24.24 10.25 2.90
CA PHE A 56 25.66 9.89 3.03
C PHE A 56 26.30 9.47 1.68
N ASP A 57 25.57 9.59 0.58
CA ASP A 57 26.00 9.19 -0.77
C ASP A 57 26.52 7.75 -0.85
N ILE A 58 25.84 6.83 -0.15
CA ILE A 58 26.17 5.40 -0.13
C ILE A 58 25.37 4.67 -1.19
N LYS A 59 25.92 4.56 -2.40
CA LYS A 59 25.27 3.96 -3.56
C LYS A 59 24.72 2.54 -3.30
N PHE A 60 25.47 1.71 -2.58
CA PHE A 60 25.04 0.36 -2.21
C PHE A 60 23.69 0.34 -1.46
N LEU A 61 23.49 1.28 -0.55
CA LEU A 61 22.22 1.40 0.20
C LEU A 61 21.11 1.96 -0.69
N GLN A 62 21.43 2.91 -1.57
CA GLN A 62 20.48 3.41 -2.56
C GLN A 62 19.97 2.27 -3.45
N ASP A 63 20.87 1.47 -4.00
CA ASP A 63 20.53 0.36 -4.89
C ASP A 63 19.64 -0.67 -4.19
N ILE A 64 19.91 -1.02 -2.92
CA ILE A 64 19.07 -1.95 -2.14
C ILE A 64 17.68 -1.37 -1.89
N GLY A 65 17.61 -0.11 -1.48
CA GLY A 65 16.34 0.55 -1.20
C GLY A 65 15.47 0.67 -2.45
N ASP A 66 16.06 1.07 -3.57
CA ASP A 66 15.36 1.18 -4.85
C ASP A 66 14.90 -0.17 -5.39
N LEU A 67 15.71 -1.22 -5.22
CA LEU A 67 15.31 -2.58 -5.54
C LEU A 67 14.09 -2.99 -4.72
N ALA A 68 14.12 -2.80 -3.40
CA ALA A 68 12.97 -3.13 -2.54
C ALA A 68 11.69 -2.37 -2.96
N GLY A 69 11.80 -1.06 -3.25
CA GLY A 69 10.68 -0.24 -3.72
C GLY A 69 10.12 -0.68 -5.06
N SER A 70 10.97 -1.15 -5.98
CA SER A 70 10.57 -1.60 -7.32
C SER A 70 9.73 -2.88 -7.30
N LEU A 71 9.90 -3.73 -6.28
CA LEU A 71 9.26 -5.03 -6.16
C LEU A 71 7.89 -5.02 -5.45
N SER A 72 7.24 -3.86 -5.38
CA SER A 72 5.94 -3.70 -4.70
C SER A 72 4.83 -4.58 -5.26
N GLY A 73 4.83 -4.85 -6.58
CA GLY A 73 3.88 -5.76 -7.22
C GLY A 73 4.05 -7.21 -6.76
N ILE A 74 5.30 -7.68 -6.65
CA ILE A 74 5.59 -9.02 -6.12
C ILE A 74 5.13 -9.12 -4.67
N ALA A 75 5.55 -8.17 -3.84
CA ALA A 75 5.24 -8.19 -2.41
C ALA A 75 3.73 -8.22 -2.14
N VAL A 76 2.97 -7.35 -2.82
CA VAL A 76 1.51 -7.32 -2.64
C VAL A 76 0.83 -8.55 -3.21
N GLY A 77 1.31 -9.09 -4.33
CA GLY A 77 0.79 -10.32 -4.92
C GLY A 77 0.90 -11.50 -3.95
N ILE A 78 2.09 -11.70 -3.40
CA ILE A 78 2.35 -12.77 -2.42
C ILE A 78 1.53 -12.57 -1.15
N LEU A 79 1.64 -11.39 -0.52
CA LEU A 79 0.98 -11.13 0.77
C LEU A 79 -0.54 -11.18 0.67
N THR A 80 -1.13 -10.72 -0.45
CA THR A 80 -2.58 -10.79 -0.66
C THR A 80 -3.05 -12.24 -0.73
N CYS A 81 -2.40 -13.08 -1.53
CA CYS A 81 -2.72 -14.50 -1.62
C CYS A 81 -2.57 -15.21 -0.27
N LEU A 82 -1.46 -14.98 0.44
CA LEU A 82 -1.22 -15.57 1.77
C LEU A 82 -2.27 -15.15 2.80
N ASN A 83 -2.59 -13.85 2.89
CA ASN A 83 -3.60 -13.36 3.84
C ASN A 83 -5.02 -13.84 3.53
N LEU A 84 -5.29 -14.17 2.27
CA LEU A 84 -6.55 -14.79 1.87
C LEU A 84 -6.55 -16.31 2.07
N GLY A 85 -5.45 -16.91 2.52
CA GLY A 85 -5.35 -18.34 2.83
C GLY A 85 -5.05 -19.22 1.61
N VAL A 86 -4.38 -18.69 0.60
CA VAL A 86 -3.83 -19.46 -0.53
C VAL A 86 -2.52 -20.11 -0.12
N ALA A 87 -2.24 -21.33 -0.61
CA ALA A 87 -0.99 -22.04 -0.32
C ALA A 87 0.23 -21.20 -0.73
N PRO A 88 1.34 -21.23 0.06
CA PRO A 88 2.50 -20.36 -0.17
C PRO A 88 3.11 -20.47 -1.57
N VAL A 89 3.19 -21.67 -2.13
CA VAL A 89 3.73 -21.89 -3.47
C VAL A 89 2.89 -21.15 -4.53
N PHE A 90 1.57 -21.22 -4.44
CA PHE A 90 0.66 -20.55 -5.35
C PHE A 90 0.71 -19.02 -5.18
N ALA A 91 0.85 -18.56 -3.94
CA ALA A 91 1.02 -17.13 -3.66
C ALA A 91 2.29 -16.57 -4.34
N VAL A 92 3.41 -17.30 -4.26
CA VAL A 92 4.67 -16.91 -4.93
C VAL A 92 4.50 -16.89 -6.45
N ILE A 93 3.86 -17.90 -7.04
CA ILE A 93 3.60 -17.95 -8.49
C ILE A 93 2.83 -16.72 -8.95
N VAL A 94 1.79 -16.32 -8.24
CA VAL A 94 1.03 -15.10 -8.55
C VAL A 94 1.87 -13.85 -8.36
N GLY A 95 2.63 -13.75 -7.28
CA GLY A 95 3.48 -12.59 -7.03
C GLY A 95 4.54 -12.38 -8.12
N LEU A 96 5.20 -13.43 -8.56
CA LEU A 96 6.27 -13.34 -9.57
C LEU A 96 5.80 -12.73 -10.89
N VAL A 97 4.59 -13.04 -11.35
CA VAL A 97 4.07 -12.49 -12.61
C VAL A 97 3.57 -11.05 -12.48
N LEU A 98 3.46 -10.55 -11.26
CA LEU A 98 3.05 -9.17 -10.97
C LEU A 98 4.23 -8.21 -10.76
N HIS A 99 5.47 -8.61 -11.09
CA HIS A 99 6.69 -7.84 -10.80
C HIS A 99 6.72 -6.44 -11.43
N ASP A 100 6.21 -6.26 -12.64
CA ASP A 100 6.19 -4.98 -13.35
C ASP A 100 5.02 -4.07 -12.98
N PHE A 101 4.09 -4.58 -12.17
CA PHE A 101 2.92 -3.81 -11.79
C PHE A 101 3.14 -3.04 -10.48
N LYS A 102 2.53 -1.87 -10.41
CA LYS A 102 2.49 -1.08 -9.17
C LYS A 102 1.60 -1.73 -8.12
N LEU A 103 1.76 -1.30 -6.87
CA LEU A 103 1.11 -1.86 -5.70
C LEU A 103 -0.41 -2.10 -5.87
N LEU A 104 -1.17 -1.09 -6.33
CA LEU A 104 -2.62 -1.17 -6.37
C LEU A 104 -3.17 -2.06 -7.51
N PRO A 105 -2.70 -1.96 -8.76
CA PRO A 105 -3.12 -2.90 -9.81
C PRO A 105 -2.79 -4.36 -9.47
N ALA A 106 -1.59 -4.60 -8.93
CA ALA A 106 -1.17 -5.93 -8.50
C ALA A 106 -2.03 -6.46 -7.34
N PHE A 107 -2.40 -5.60 -6.38
CA PHE A 107 -3.32 -5.95 -5.31
C PHE A 107 -4.67 -6.42 -5.82
N ILE A 108 -5.30 -5.64 -6.71
CA ILE A 108 -6.63 -5.97 -7.24
C ILE A 108 -6.60 -7.29 -8.02
N ALA A 109 -5.56 -7.49 -8.84
CA ALA A 109 -5.38 -8.72 -9.60
C ALA A 109 -5.16 -9.93 -8.69
N ALA A 110 -4.24 -9.84 -7.71
CA ALA A 110 -3.97 -10.91 -6.76
C ALA A 110 -5.19 -11.24 -5.89
N TYR A 111 -5.94 -10.21 -5.46
CA TYR A 111 -7.17 -10.40 -4.71
C TYR A 111 -8.21 -11.21 -5.50
N GLY A 112 -8.44 -10.87 -6.76
CA GLY A 112 -9.37 -11.61 -7.62
C GLY A 112 -8.91 -13.05 -7.88
N VAL A 113 -7.62 -13.24 -8.20
CA VAL A 113 -7.06 -14.55 -8.51
C VAL A 113 -6.99 -15.47 -7.28
N ALA A 114 -6.82 -14.93 -6.08
CA ALA A 114 -6.82 -15.73 -4.85
C ALA A 114 -8.12 -16.55 -4.68
N PHE A 115 -9.28 -15.99 -5.03
CA PHE A 115 -10.55 -16.73 -4.99
C PHE A 115 -10.59 -17.85 -6.03
N LEU A 116 -10.05 -17.59 -7.22
CA LEU A 116 -9.95 -18.61 -8.26
C LEU A 116 -9.07 -19.79 -7.82
N ILE A 117 -7.89 -19.49 -7.24
CA ILE A 117 -6.99 -20.54 -6.72
C ILE A 117 -7.69 -21.34 -5.64
N LYS A 118 -8.32 -20.72 -4.66
CA LYS A 118 -9.09 -21.39 -3.60
C LYS A 118 -10.24 -22.26 -4.15
N TRP A 119 -10.82 -21.84 -5.26
CA TRP A 119 -11.83 -22.66 -5.94
C TRP A 119 -11.21 -23.89 -6.61
N ILE A 120 -10.04 -23.73 -7.27
CA ILE A 120 -9.27 -24.83 -7.88
C ILE A 120 -8.84 -25.83 -6.81
N GLU A 121 -8.23 -25.38 -5.71
CA GLU A 121 -7.81 -26.22 -4.57
C GLU A 121 -8.96 -27.08 -3.99
N LYS A 122 -10.19 -26.59 -4.05
CA LYS A 122 -11.37 -27.34 -3.58
C LYS A 122 -11.93 -28.36 -4.58
N LYS A 123 -11.69 -28.17 -5.87
CA LYS A 123 -12.33 -28.95 -6.93
C LYS A 123 -11.38 -29.93 -7.60
N VAL A 124 -10.10 -29.63 -7.63
CA VAL A 124 -9.07 -30.41 -8.29
C VAL A 124 -8.37 -31.30 -7.26
N PRO A 125 -8.15 -32.60 -7.55
CA PRO A 125 -7.40 -33.49 -6.65
C PRO A 125 -5.98 -32.99 -6.37
N GLU A 126 -5.48 -33.27 -5.17
CA GLU A 126 -4.10 -32.98 -4.77
C GLU A 126 -3.10 -33.51 -5.79
N GLY A 127 -2.13 -32.69 -6.17
CA GLY A 127 -1.11 -32.96 -7.17
C GLY A 127 -1.45 -32.49 -8.58
N LEU A 128 -2.72 -32.52 -9.00
CA LEU A 128 -3.17 -31.89 -10.27
C LEU A 128 -3.46 -30.41 -10.10
N ASP A 129 -3.84 -29.98 -8.90
CA ASP A 129 -4.09 -28.61 -8.53
C ASP A 129 -2.90 -27.70 -8.85
N LEU A 130 -1.67 -28.13 -8.54
CA LEU A 130 -0.44 -27.41 -8.85
C LEU A 130 -0.31 -27.14 -10.36
N ILE A 131 -0.55 -28.15 -11.20
CA ILE A 131 -0.43 -28.00 -12.65
C ILE A 131 -1.48 -27.01 -13.17
N VAL A 132 -2.73 -27.15 -12.71
CA VAL A 132 -3.83 -26.27 -13.11
C VAL A 132 -3.57 -24.82 -12.67
N VAL A 133 -3.11 -24.61 -11.43
CA VAL A 133 -2.78 -23.28 -10.91
C VAL A 133 -1.63 -22.66 -11.68
N ILE A 134 -0.54 -23.38 -11.95
CA ILE A 134 0.61 -22.86 -12.72
C ILE A 134 0.21 -22.41 -14.12
N LEU A 135 -0.72 -23.10 -14.76
CA LEU A 135 -1.14 -22.74 -16.13
C LEU A 135 -2.14 -21.58 -16.16
N ILE A 136 -3.06 -21.52 -15.21
CA ILE A 136 -4.21 -20.61 -15.26
C ILE A 136 -4.00 -19.34 -14.43
N ALA A 137 -3.55 -19.49 -13.19
CA ALA A 137 -3.51 -18.36 -12.25
C ALA A 137 -2.55 -17.22 -12.68
N PRO A 138 -1.32 -17.49 -13.17
CA PRO A 138 -0.42 -16.44 -13.65
C PRO A 138 -0.99 -15.68 -14.85
N ALA A 139 -1.57 -16.40 -15.80
CA ALA A 139 -2.14 -15.79 -17.00
C ALA A 139 -3.32 -14.85 -16.65
N ILE A 140 -4.19 -15.29 -15.74
CA ILE A 140 -5.32 -14.48 -15.28
C ILE A 140 -4.83 -13.30 -14.43
N ALA A 141 -3.85 -13.52 -13.52
CA ALA A 141 -3.28 -12.46 -12.69
C ALA A 141 -2.66 -11.35 -13.56
N PHE A 142 -1.83 -11.72 -14.51
CA PHE A 142 -1.20 -10.79 -15.44
C PHE A 142 -2.23 -10.06 -16.31
N GLY A 143 -3.20 -10.78 -16.86
CA GLY A 143 -4.27 -10.21 -17.70
C GLY A 143 -5.13 -9.22 -16.92
N LEU A 144 -5.56 -9.56 -15.70
CA LEU A 144 -6.31 -8.65 -14.84
C LEU A 144 -5.49 -7.40 -14.47
N ALA A 145 -4.23 -7.58 -14.06
CA ALA A 145 -3.35 -6.46 -13.75
C ALA A 145 -3.16 -5.53 -14.95
N SER A 146 -2.96 -6.08 -16.15
CA SER A 146 -2.79 -5.31 -17.39
C SER A 146 -4.02 -4.49 -17.74
N ILE A 147 -5.22 -5.07 -17.62
CA ILE A 147 -6.49 -4.39 -17.91
C ILE A 147 -6.76 -3.27 -16.89
N ILE A 148 -6.49 -3.52 -15.62
CA ILE A 148 -6.80 -2.59 -14.53
C ILE A 148 -5.80 -1.43 -14.45
N THR A 149 -4.54 -1.67 -14.80
CA THR A 149 -3.43 -0.70 -14.67
C THR A 149 -3.73 0.67 -15.28
N PRO A 150 -4.21 0.81 -16.53
CA PRO A 150 -4.43 2.14 -17.11
C PRO A 150 -5.48 2.95 -16.34
N GLY A 151 -6.56 2.33 -15.89
CA GLY A 151 -7.60 2.99 -15.09
C GLY A 151 -7.10 3.45 -13.73
N VAL A 152 -6.37 2.58 -13.03
CA VAL A 152 -5.79 2.91 -11.73
C VAL A 152 -4.75 4.02 -11.86
N LEU A 153 -3.83 3.92 -12.82
CA LEU A 153 -2.80 4.94 -13.03
C LEU A 153 -3.40 6.30 -13.44
N ALA A 154 -4.43 6.32 -14.26
CA ALA A 154 -5.13 7.55 -14.60
C ALA A 154 -5.75 8.23 -13.35
N THR A 155 -6.40 7.44 -12.49
CA THR A 155 -6.98 7.92 -11.22
C THR A 155 -5.90 8.47 -10.29
N LEU A 156 -4.79 7.73 -10.10
CA LEU A 156 -3.69 8.17 -9.25
C LEU A 156 -2.99 9.42 -9.78
N LYS A 157 -2.78 9.50 -11.11
CA LYS A 157 -2.23 10.69 -11.76
C LYS A 157 -3.11 11.92 -11.55
N GLN A 158 -4.43 11.77 -11.63
CA GLN A 158 -5.37 12.84 -11.40
C GLN A 158 -5.31 13.37 -9.96
N ILE A 159 -5.23 12.47 -8.98
CA ILE A 159 -5.06 12.85 -7.57
C ILE A 159 -3.70 13.51 -7.37
N GLY A 160 -2.62 12.92 -7.88
CA GLY A 160 -1.27 13.46 -7.77
C GLY A 160 -1.13 14.85 -8.38
N SER A 161 -1.71 15.10 -9.57
CA SER A 161 -1.68 16.43 -10.20
C SER A 161 -2.44 17.47 -9.38
N ALA A 162 -3.56 17.12 -8.77
CA ALA A 162 -4.30 18.02 -7.89
C ALA A 162 -3.50 18.36 -6.62
N VAL A 163 -2.84 17.37 -6.00
CA VAL A 163 -1.97 17.58 -4.83
C VAL A 163 -0.81 18.51 -5.18
N THR A 164 -0.15 18.29 -6.32
CA THR A 164 0.94 19.15 -6.79
C THR A 164 0.47 20.56 -7.07
N ALA A 165 -0.66 20.73 -7.77
CA ALA A 165 -1.22 22.04 -8.07
C ALA A 165 -1.60 22.85 -6.81
N VAL A 166 -2.06 22.19 -5.75
CA VAL A 166 -2.27 22.86 -4.45
C VAL A 166 -0.94 23.26 -3.82
N GLY A 167 0.07 22.38 -3.90
CA GLY A 167 1.40 22.65 -3.36
C GLY A 167 2.12 23.82 -4.02
N ASP A 168 2.05 23.89 -5.33
CA ASP A 168 2.68 24.97 -6.12
C ASP A 168 2.03 26.33 -5.86
N ASN A 169 0.70 26.35 -5.65
CA ASN A 169 -0.03 27.60 -5.40
C ASN A 169 0.01 28.04 -3.92
N ASN A 170 -0.06 27.09 -2.99
CA ASN A 170 -0.05 27.39 -1.56
C ASN A 170 0.46 26.19 -0.73
N PRO A 171 1.76 26.20 -0.38
CA PRO A 171 2.35 25.12 0.42
C PRO A 171 1.71 24.94 1.80
N TYR A 172 1.19 26.03 2.39
CA TYR A 172 0.51 25.95 3.68
C TYR A 172 -0.84 25.26 3.58
N ALA A 173 -1.61 25.54 2.53
CA ALA A 173 -2.86 24.83 2.27
C ALA A 173 -2.63 23.33 2.03
N LEU A 174 -1.59 22.98 1.29
CA LEU A 174 -1.17 21.60 1.10
C LEU A 174 -0.82 20.93 2.44
N ALA A 175 -0.03 21.62 3.29
CA ALA A 175 0.35 21.10 4.61
C ALA A 175 -0.88 20.85 5.49
N VAL A 176 -1.87 21.74 5.47
CA VAL A 176 -3.12 21.56 6.23
C VAL A 176 -3.92 20.36 5.69
N ILE A 177 -4.10 20.26 4.38
CA ILE A 177 -4.88 19.18 3.76
C ILE A 177 -4.23 17.83 4.02
N LEU A 178 -2.95 17.67 3.70
CA LEU A 178 -2.22 16.42 3.94
C LEU A 178 -2.08 16.13 5.44
N GLY A 179 -1.88 17.19 6.23
CA GLY A 179 -1.78 17.11 7.68
C GLY A 179 -3.05 16.62 8.38
N LEU A 180 -4.21 16.83 7.78
CA LEU A 180 -5.49 16.30 8.26
C LEU A 180 -5.77 14.89 7.72
N VAL A 181 -5.56 14.68 6.42
CA VAL A 181 -5.96 13.45 5.74
C VAL A 181 -5.06 12.27 6.12
N ILE A 182 -3.75 12.46 6.13
CA ILE A 182 -2.79 11.36 6.35
C ILE A 182 -2.90 10.74 7.74
N PRO A 183 -2.95 11.50 8.86
CA PRO A 183 -3.11 10.92 10.18
C PRO A 183 -4.46 10.23 10.38
N VAL A 184 -5.54 10.81 9.84
CA VAL A 184 -6.87 10.20 9.92
C VAL A 184 -6.90 8.87 9.19
N THR A 185 -6.30 8.79 8.00
CA THR A 185 -6.19 7.51 7.27
C THR A 185 -5.25 6.52 7.95
N GLY A 186 -4.19 6.98 8.60
CA GLY A 186 -3.31 6.13 9.42
C GLY A 186 -4.01 5.47 10.62
N MET A 187 -5.08 6.06 11.13
CA MET A 187 -5.94 5.46 12.15
C MET A 187 -6.95 4.44 11.59
N THR A 188 -7.03 4.31 10.28
CA THR A 188 -7.88 3.32 9.61
C THR A 188 -7.03 2.12 9.19
N PRO A 189 -7.65 0.97 8.88
CA PRO A 189 -6.92 -0.18 8.31
C PRO A 189 -6.24 0.10 6.97
N LEU A 190 -6.45 1.29 6.40
CA LEU A 190 -5.86 1.72 5.14
C LEU A 190 -4.36 2.02 5.23
N SER A 191 -3.81 2.25 6.40
CA SER A 191 -2.42 2.67 6.60
C SER A 191 -2.04 3.98 5.87
N SER A 192 -1.33 4.86 6.53
CA SER A 192 -0.79 6.09 5.92
C SER A 192 0.18 5.80 4.78
N MET A 193 0.92 4.67 4.86
CA MET A 193 1.86 4.24 3.81
C MET A 193 1.14 3.86 2.51
N VAL A 194 0.01 3.16 2.60
CA VAL A 194 -0.81 2.88 1.42
C VAL A 194 -1.30 4.17 0.78
N LEU A 195 -1.77 5.13 1.58
CA LEU A 195 -2.24 6.41 1.06
C LEU A 195 -1.13 7.21 0.37
N THR A 196 0.04 7.36 0.99
CA THR A 196 1.17 8.08 0.39
C THR A 196 1.63 7.46 -0.92
N SER A 197 1.65 6.12 -0.97
CA SER A 197 1.96 5.37 -2.18
C SER A 197 0.88 5.51 -3.25
N LEU A 198 -0.39 5.48 -2.88
CA LEU A 198 -1.52 5.68 -3.78
C LEU A 198 -1.54 7.08 -4.38
N LEU A 199 -1.21 8.08 -3.57
CA LEU A 199 -1.14 9.47 -4.03
C LEU A 199 0.09 9.76 -4.89
N GLY A 200 1.07 8.85 -4.94
CA GLY A 200 2.32 9.06 -5.65
C GLY A 200 3.07 10.30 -5.16
N LEU A 201 3.00 10.58 -3.86
CA LEU A 201 3.60 11.77 -3.27
C LEU A 201 5.11 11.72 -3.43
N THR A 202 5.68 12.81 -3.94
CA THR A 202 7.13 13.01 -4.08
C THR A 202 7.51 14.41 -3.61
N GLY A 203 8.78 14.64 -3.27
CA GLY A 203 9.27 15.96 -2.87
C GLY A 203 8.58 16.53 -1.61
N VAL A 204 8.15 17.78 -1.66
CA VAL A 204 7.52 18.51 -0.53
C VAL A 204 6.26 17.82 -0.01
N PRO A 205 5.31 17.36 -0.85
CA PRO A 205 4.15 16.61 -0.37
C PRO A 205 4.50 15.35 0.42
N MET A 206 5.53 14.61 -0.01
CA MET A 206 6.03 13.42 0.70
C MET A 206 6.62 13.79 2.06
N ALA A 207 7.41 14.87 2.12
CA ALA A 207 7.99 15.37 3.37
C ALA A 207 6.91 15.80 4.37
N ILE A 208 5.86 16.49 3.91
CA ILE A 208 4.71 16.86 4.75
C ILE A 208 4.02 15.59 5.27
N GLY A 209 3.81 14.59 4.42
CA GLY A 209 3.24 13.32 4.82
C GLY A 209 4.04 12.63 5.92
N ALA A 210 5.34 12.51 5.75
CA ALA A 210 6.25 11.90 6.73
C ALA A 210 6.24 12.64 8.07
N LEU A 211 6.36 13.98 8.05
CA LEU A 211 6.31 14.80 9.25
C LEU A 211 4.97 14.67 10.00
N THR A 212 3.87 14.57 9.26
CA THR A 212 2.54 14.44 9.86
C THR A 212 2.33 13.08 10.48
N CYS A 213 2.81 12.01 9.85
CA CYS A 213 2.81 10.66 10.44
C CYS A 213 3.63 10.64 11.72
N THR A 214 4.83 11.21 11.71
CA THR A 214 5.69 11.32 12.90
C THR A 214 5.00 12.10 14.02
N GLY A 215 4.38 13.23 13.70
CA GLY A 215 3.63 14.04 14.68
C GLY A 215 2.47 13.28 15.32
N SER A 216 1.69 12.55 14.51
CA SER A 216 0.57 11.73 14.99
C SER A 216 1.02 10.59 15.90
N SER A 217 2.21 10.03 15.69
CA SER A 217 2.80 8.99 16.53
C SER A 217 3.03 9.44 17.96
N PHE A 218 3.53 10.65 18.14
CA PHE A 218 3.72 11.23 19.49
C PHE A 218 2.38 11.49 20.18
N VAL A 219 1.36 11.90 19.44
CA VAL A 219 0.00 12.04 19.97
C VAL A 219 -0.52 10.69 20.44
N ASN A 220 -0.36 9.64 19.63
CA ASN A 220 -0.76 8.28 19.97
C ASN A 220 0.00 7.74 21.21
N LEU A 221 1.32 7.98 21.32
CA LEU A 221 2.10 7.64 22.49
C LEU A 221 1.49 8.22 23.78
N ILE A 222 1.18 9.51 23.76
CA ILE A 222 0.59 10.21 24.91
C ILE A 222 -0.80 9.65 25.23
N LEU A 223 -1.60 9.39 24.21
CA LEU A 223 -2.97 8.90 24.31
C LEU A 223 -2.99 7.48 24.89
N PHE A 224 -2.18 6.57 24.40
CA PHE A 224 -2.05 5.20 24.91
C PHE A 224 -1.54 5.18 26.36
N ARG A 225 -0.59 6.06 26.68
CA ARG A 225 -0.08 6.20 28.04
C ARG A 225 -1.11 6.76 29.01
N LYS A 226 -1.87 7.78 28.63
CA LYS A 226 -2.92 8.38 29.46
C LYS A 226 -4.12 7.47 29.65
N LEU A 227 -4.51 6.73 28.62
CA LEU A 227 -5.63 5.80 28.64
C LEU A 227 -5.24 4.41 29.17
N ASN A 228 -3.97 4.20 29.53
CA ASN A 228 -3.45 2.93 30.05
C ASN A 228 -3.70 1.73 29.12
N ILE A 229 -3.63 1.96 27.82
CA ILE A 229 -3.89 0.94 26.80
C ILE A 229 -2.62 0.10 26.59
N GLY A 230 -2.60 -1.13 27.11
CA GLY A 230 -1.56 -2.12 26.83
C GLY A 230 -0.20 -1.91 27.53
N GLY A 231 -0.12 -0.98 28.48
CA GLY A 231 1.10 -0.73 29.28
C GLY A 231 2.17 0.12 28.56
N PRO A 232 3.29 0.47 29.28
CA PRO A 232 4.30 1.40 28.77
C PRO A 232 5.01 0.94 27.49
N SER A 233 5.28 -0.36 27.37
CA SER A 233 5.96 -0.94 26.19
C SER A 233 5.11 -0.80 24.94
N LYS A 234 3.80 -1.03 25.05
CA LYS A 234 2.87 -0.90 23.92
C LYS A 234 2.67 0.55 23.52
N ALA A 235 2.59 1.46 24.50
CA ALA A 235 2.52 2.90 24.23
C ALA A 235 3.78 3.38 23.48
N PHE A 236 4.96 2.86 23.83
CA PHE A 236 6.20 3.19 23.14
C PHE A 236 6.26 2.56 21.73
N ALA A 237 5.80 1.32 21.60
CA ALA A 237 5.71 0.65 20.28
C ALA A 237 4.84 1.45 19.30
N VAL A 238 3.69 1.96 19.73
CA VAL A 238 2.79 2.79 18.92
C VAL A 238 3.43 4.10 18.47
N CYS A 239 4.44 4.61 19.18
CA CYS A 239 5.21 5.77 18.73
C CYS A 239 6.10 5.46 17.51
N ILE A 240 6.57 4.21 17.42
CA ILE A 240 7.45 3.73 16.34
C ILE A 240 6.63 3.11 15.20
N GLU A 241 5.44 2.60 15.50
CA GLU A 241 4.55 1.89 14.56
C GLU A 241 4.22 2.66 13.26
N PRO A 242 4.08 4.00 13.22
CA PRO A 242 3.94 4.72 11.96
C PRO A 242 5.17 4.70 11.06
N LEU A 243 6.28 4.20 11.58
CA LEU A 243 7.48 3.88 10.80
C LEU A 243 7.46 2.42 10.34
N THR A 244 6.51 1.64 10.79
CA THR A 244 6.24 0.25 10.42
C THR A 244 4.81 0.12 9.89
#